data_67f338b4089209dc51da50b30f716f8c
#
_entry.id   67f338b4089209dc51da50b30f716f8c
#
_cell.length_a   1.000
_cell.length_b   1.000
_cell.length_c   1.000
_cell.angle_alpha   90.00
_cell.angle_beta   90.00
_cell.angle_gamma   90.00
#
_symmetry.space_group_name_H-M   'P 1'
#
loop_
_entity.id
_entity.type
_entity.pdbx_description
1 polymer ?
#
loop_
_entity_poly.entity_id
_entity_poly.type
_entity_poly.pdbx_seq_one_letter_code
_entity_poly.pdbx_strand_id
1 'polypeptide(L)'
;FYRIMKRDLGNVEYDADAALYPGASYQEETDVFTPEILLVDGDDELLDDAAADDKKLLEARMIAKRIKELMGTQKVTDKATGELRPVQYSDMVILLRSLSGYADRFAAVLNDAGIPAHTVSATGYFSTVEVQTVLSMLRILDNPRQDIPLTAVLRSPIAGLSDEELAKLRLKDKDVRFYECVLEECERLKQEVEENPGQGRDDSEEKLYRFYVTYEKLRQLVPDTPIHELIELLLKETGYGDYAAAMPAGDRRHANLLMLVEKAIAYENTSYKGLFHFVRYIDELQKYDVDFGEADLIGENENVVRIMSIHKSKGLEFPVVFAAGMGKNFNRQDTRSRLVLHPELGIGLDYMDGKQRVKSVTIAKRAIAKQIDMENLGEELRVLYVALTRAKEKLILTGSLKKAEETLSYIKAFPEELLSYLGRESAAGYLDWILPAAASCQDKYQIRLMRAAELVQEELETQIKDDWNRSACMEKAAQADEKKVQQFSERFHRRYAYEN
;
A
#
# COMPACT_ATOMS: atom_id res chain seq x y z
N PHE A 1 -5.17 12.45 26.87
CA PHE A 1 -5.33 13.71 26.15
C PHE A 1 -5.28 14.94 27.08
N TYR A 2 -5.87 14.93 28.27
CA TYR A 2 -5.82 16.06 29.25
C TYR A 2 -4.41 16.64 29.51
N ARG A 3 -3.35 15.80 29.36
CA ARG A 3 -1.96 16.24 29.54
C ARG A 3 -1.29 16.72 28.27
N ILE A 4 -1.75 16.25 27.11
CA ILE A 4 -1.10 16.46 25.81
C ILE A 4 -1.78 17.60 25.04
N MET A 5 -3.10 17.62 25.00
CA MET A 5 -3.91 18.50 24.17
C MET A 5 -4.37 19.70 24.99
N LYS A 6 -3.67 20.82 24.84
CA LYS A 6 -3.94 22.09 25.54
C LYS A 6 -3.97 23.24 24.52
N ARG A 7 -4.59 24.36 24.89
CA ARG A 7 -4.74 25.54 24.04
C ARG A 7 -3.44 26.10 23.48
N ASP A 8 -2.34 25.92 24.19
CA ASP A 8 -1.02 26.39 23.82
C ASP A 8 -0.44 25.67 22.58
N LEU A 9 -0.98 24.50 22.23
CA LEU A 9 -0.57 23.73 21.07
C LEU A 9 -1.81 23.32 20.25
N GLY A 10 -1.98 23.97 19.10
CA GLY A 10 -3.10 23.67 18.18
C GLY A 10 -4.46 24.29 18.55
N ASN A 11 -4.50 25.19 19.53
CA ASN A 11 -5.66 25.96 19.93
C ASN A 11 -6.89 25.12 20.36
N VAL A 12 -6.68 23.89 20.79
CA VAL A 12 -7.73 22.97 21.28
C VAL A 12 -7.39 22.49 22.67
N GLU A 13 -8.34 22.61 23.59
CA GLU A 13 -8.23 22.07 24.95
C GLU A 13 -9.10 20.82 25.05
N TYR A 14 -8.52 19.75 25.59
CA TYR A 14 -9.26 18.56 25.91
C TYR A 14 -9.75 18.64 27.36
N ASP A 15 -10.96 19.12 27.52
CA ASP A 15 -11.64 19.28 28.81
C ASP A 15 -12.78 18.28 28.97
N ALA A 16 -13.60 18.45 29.99
CA ALA A 16 -14.73 17.57 30.26
C ALA A 16 -15.79 17.60 29.14
N ASP A 17 -15.94 18.72 28.44
CA ASP A 17 -16.92 18.87 27.35
C ASP A 17 -16.43 18.20 26.07
N ALA A 18 -15.10 18.20 25.84
CA ALA A 18 -14.46 17.52 24.71
C ALA A 18 -14.22 16.02 24.94
N ALA A 19 -14.33 15.55 26.19
CA ALA A 19 -14.07 14.16 26.55
C ALA A 19 -15.15 13.22 25.98
N LEU A 20 -14.69 12.09 25.43
CA LEU A 20 -15.59 11.01 25.03
C LEU A 20 -15.99 10.18 26.27
N TYR A 21 -17.27 9.93 26.38
CA TYR A 21 -17.83 9.05 27.40
C TYR A 21 -18.35 7.77 26.73
N PRO A 22 -18.16 6.59 27.32
CA PRO A 22 -18.67 5.35 26.76
C PRO A 22 -20.20 5.38 26.69
N GLY A 23 -20.72 5.25 25.46
CA GLY A 23 -22.18 5.17 25.22
C GLY A 23 -22.74 3.76 25.29
N ALA A 24 -21.87 2.74 25.30
CA ALA A 24 -22.22 1.33 25.40
C ALA A 24 -21.82 0.76 26.78
N SER A 25 -22.61 -0.18 27.30
CA SER A 25 -22.24 -0.97 28.47
C SER A 25 -21.34 -2.13 28.04
N TYR A 26 -20.13 -2.15 28.57
CA TYR A 26 -19.20 -3.27 28.38
C TYR A 26 -19.27 -4.19 29.60
N GLN A 27 -18.98 -5.48 29.40
CA GLN A 27 -18.81 -6.41 30.53
C GLN A 27 -17.58 -5.98 31.35
N GLU A 28 -17.50 -6.41 32.61
CA GLU A 28 -16.50 -5.98 33.58
C GLU A 28 -15.08 -5.87 33.02
N GLU A 29 -14.36 -4.82 33.47
CA GLU A 29 -12.95 -4.57 33.14
C GLU A 29 -12.12 -5.81 33.49
N THR A 30 -11.61 -6.48 32.43
CA THR A 30 -10.65 -7.56 32.58
C THR A 30 -9.30 -7.09 32.03
N ASP A 31 -8.18 -7.60 32.53
CA ASP A 31 -6.82 -7.30 32.04
C ASP A 31 -6.65 -7.52 30.54
N VAL A 32 -7.55 -8.31 29.94
CA VAL A 32 -7.58 -8.61 28.50
C VAL A 32 -7.82 -7.36 27.65
N PHE A 33 -8.56 -6.37 28.17
CA PHE A 33 -8.87 -5.12 27.46
C PHE A 33 -7.90 -3.98 27.74
N THR A 34 -6.92 -4.17 28.65
CA THR A 34 -5.92 -3.15 28.97
C THR A 34 -5.16 -2.71 27.70
N PRO A 35 -5.07 -1.40 27.41
CA PRO A 35 -4.32 -0.88 26.26
C PRO A 35 -2.84 -1.29 26.31
N GLU A 36 -2.26 -1.57 25.15
CA GLU A 36 -0.87 -2.00 25.02
C GLU A 36 -0.05 -1.03 24.20
N ILE A 37 1.21 -0.88 24.57
CA ILE A 37 2.21 -0.15 23.80
C ILE A 37 3.33 -1.15 23.47
N LEU A 38 3.44 -1.52 22.19
CA LEU A 38 4.43 -2.45 21.70
C LEU A 38 5.55 -1.67 21.01
N LEU A 39 6.76 -1.83 21.48
CA LEU A 39 7.93 -1.11 20.99
C LEU A 39 8.96 -2.09 20.47
N VAL A 40 9.59 -1.73 19.34
CA VAL A 40 10.76 -2.43 18.81
C VAL A 40 11.99 -1.56 19.04
N ASP A 41 13.07 -2.15 19.58
CA ASP A 41 14.38 -1.50 19.58
C ASP A 41 15.00 -1.56 18.20
N GLY A 42 15.22 -0.41 17.59
CA GLY A 42 15.76 -0.29 16.24
C GLY A 42 17.28 -0.06 16.17
N ASP A 43 17.99 -0.11 17.29
CA ASP A 43 19.44 0.06 17.38
C ASP A 43 20.16 -1.25 17.79
N ASP A 44 19.56 -2.41 17.48
CA ASP A 44 20.22 -3.69 17.70
C ASP A 44 21.46 -3.80 16.78
N GLU A 45 22.65 -4.10 17.36
CA GLU A 45 23.94 -4.18 16.65
C GLU A 45 23.96 -5.18 15.48
N LEU A 46 22.93 -6.02 15.37
CA LEU A 46 22.74 -6.98 14.29
C LEU A 46 22.10 -6.38 13.01
N LEU A 47 21.70 -5.12 13.04
CA LEU A 47 21.07 -4.45 11.89
C LEU A 47 22.09 -3.51 11.25
N ASP A 48 22.72 -3.94 10.15
CA ASP A 48 23.60 -3.13 9.30
C ASP A 48 22.91 -1.85 8.79
N ASP A 49 23.69 -0.86 8.31
CA ASP A 49 23.26 0.47 7.83
C ASP A 49 22.14 0.51 6.76
N ALA A 50 21.67 -0.62 6.26
CA ALA A 50 20.45 -0.78 5.43
C ALA A 50 19.13 -0.52 6.18
N ALA A 51 19.20 -0.26 7.43
CA ALA A 51 18.24 -0.39 8.53
C ALA A 51 17.00 0.53 8.54
N ALA A 52 16.80 1.49 7.66
CA ALA A 52 15.57 2.31 7.71
C ALA A 52 14.33 1.57 7.18
N ASP A 53 14.53 0.66 6.21
CA ASP A 53 13.48 -0.21 5.69
C ASP A 53 13.21 -1.39 6.62
N ASP A 54 14.20 -1.83 7.37
CA ASP A 54 14.11 -2.94 8.31
C ASP A 54 13.24 -2.61 9.54
N LYS A 55 13.23 -1.35 9.99
CA LYS A 55 12.38 -0.92 11.12
C LYS A 55 10.89 -1.11 10.87
N LYS A 56 10.44 -0.83 9.64
CA LYS A 56 9.04 -1.04 9.25
C LYS A 56 8.69 -2.53 9.19
N LEU A 57 9.62 -3.34 8.69
CA LEU A 57 9.47 -4.79 8.65
C LEU A 57 9.41 -5.39 10.05
N LEU A 58 10.29 -4.94 10.95
CA LEU A 58 10.28 -5.37 12.35
C LEU A 58 8.97 -5.01 13.05
N GLU A 59 8.46 -3.79 12.82
CA GLU A 59 7.17 -3.39 13.37
C GLU A 59 6.03 -4.24 12.82
N ALA A 60 6.02 -4.53 11.51
CA ALA A 60 5.04 -5.41 10.89
C ALA A 60 5.10 -6.85 11.45
N ARG A 61 6.30 -7.40 11.67
CA ARG A 61 6.51 -8.71 12.30
C ARG A 61 6.01 -8.74 13.75
N MET A 62 6.29 -7.70 14.52
CA MET A 62 5.79 -7.54 15.88
C MET A 62 4.26 -7.55 15.90
N ILE A 63 3.62 -6.84 14.98
CA ILE A 63 2.15 -6.82 14.83
C ILE A 63 1.65 -8.21 14.44
N ALA A 64 2.29 -8.89 13.48
CA ALA A 64 1.92 -10.24 13.07
C ALA A 64 1.97 -11.24 14.24
N LYS A 65 3.05 -11.20 15.03
CA LYS A 65 3.18 -12.00 16.25
C LYS A 65 2.05 -11.72 17.23
N ARG A 66 1.75 -10.43 17.48
CA ARG A 66 0.69 -10.06 18.42
C ARG A 66 -0.69 -10.46 17.93
N ILE A 67 -0.99 -10.35 16.65
CA ILE A 67 -2.25 -10.84 16.06
C ILE A 67 -2.41 -12.34 16.31
N LYS A 68 -1.36 -13.15 16.08
CA LYS A 68 -1.39 -14.60 16.33
C LYS A 68 -1.68 -14.93 17.82
N GLU A 69 -1.07 -14.19 18.76
CA GLU A 69 -1.33 -14.34 20.19
C GLU A 69 -2.79 -13.98 20.53
N LEU A 70 -3.32 -12.90 19.95
CA LEU A 70 -4.70 -12.47 20.18
C LEU A 70 -5.72 -13.48 19.64
N MET A 71 -5.48 -14.07 18.48
CA MET A 71 -6.37 -15.10 17.90
C MET A 71 -6.59 -16.30 18.83
N GLY A 72 -5.64 -16.59 19.72
CA GLY A 72 -5.75 -17.69 20.70
C GLY A 72 -6.38 -17.29 22.04
N THR A 73 -6.39 -16.01 22.38
CA THR A 73 -6.68 -15.55 23.76
C THR A 73 -7.75 -14.46 23.87
N GLN A 74 -7.86 -13.59 22.85
CA GLN A 74 -8.73 -12.42 22.90
C GLN A 74 -10.18 -12.79 22.58
N LYS A 75 -11.11 -12.21 23.36
CA LYS A 75 -12.54 -12.23 23.06
C LYS A 75 -13.03 -10.83 22.78
N VAL A 76 -14.02 -10.72 21.92
CA VAL A 76 -14.69 -9.46 21.56
C VAL A 76 -16.19 -9.61 21.69
N THR A 77 -16.89 -8.50 21.91
CA THR A 77 -18.35 -8.49 22.02
C THR A 77 -18.99 -8.61 20.64
N ASP A 78 -19.83 -9.59 20.45
CA ASP A 78 -20.64 -9.74 19.24
C ASP A 78 -21.69 -8.64 19.13
N LYS A 79 -21.79 -7.99 17.98
CA LYS A 79 -22.72 -6.87 17.78
C LYS A 79 -24.21 -7.28 17.82
N ALA A 80 -24.51 -8.51 17.42
CA ALA A 80 -25.89 -8.98 17.32
C ALA A 80 -26.42 -9.54 18.64
N THR A 81 -25.57 -10.28 19.38
CA THR A 81 -25.97 -10.99 20.59
C THR A 81 -25.57 -10.29 21.88
N GLY A 82 -24.56 -9.41 21.85
CA GLY A 82 -23.95 -8.81 23.04
C GLY A 82 -23.07 -9.77 23.84
N GLU A 83 -22.89 -11.01 23.38
CA GLU A 83 -22.08 -12.02 24.05
C GLU A 83 -20.60 -11.96 23.60
N LEU A 84 -19.71 -12.47 24.45
CA LEU A 84 -18.29 -12.55 24.13
C LEU A 84 -18.02 -13.74 23.20
N ARG A 85 -17.45 -13.49 22.01
CA ARG A 85 -16.97 -14.49 21.07
C ARG A 85 -15.45 -14.40 20.86
N PRO A 86 -14.79 -15.46 20.39
CA PRO A 86 -13.39 -15.37 19.96
C PRO A 86 -13.20 -14.29 18.89
N VAL A 87 -12.09 -13.57 18.97
CA VAL A 87 -11.72 -12.55 17.99
C VAL A 87 -11.48 -13.18 16.61
N GLN A 88 -11.83 -12.46 15.56
CA GLN A 88 -11.58 -12.82 14.17
C GLN A 88 -10.66 -11.77 13.50
N TYR A 89 -10.05 -12.09 12.37
CA TYR A 89 -9.22 -11.13 11.63
C TYR A 89 -10.00 -9.88 11.21
N SER A 90 -11.28 -10.03 10.87
CA SER A 90 -12.18 -8.93 10.51
C SER A 90 -12.46 -7.94 11.66
N ASP A 91 -12.23 -8.35 12.92
CA ASP A 91 -12.36 -7.49 14.10
C ASP A 91 -11.15 -6.57 14.29
N MET A 92 -10.05 -6.83 13.58
CA MET A 92 -8.78 -6.15 13.74
C MET A 92 -8.54 -5.16 12.61
N VAL A 93 -8.05 -3.97 12.96
CA VAL A 93 -7.63 -2.97 11.99
C VAL A 93 -6.25 -2.43 12.34
N ILE A 94 -5.43 -2.18 11.32
CA ILE A 94 -4.15 -1.49 11.44
C ILE A 94 -4.33 -0.08 10.87
N LEU A 95 -4.19 0.92 11.72
CA LEU A 95 -4.30 2.33 11.38
C LEU A 95 -2.92 2.94 11.22
N LEU A 96 -2.70 3.57 10.06
CA LEU A 96 -1.47 4.26 9.71
C LEU A 96 -1.73 5.74 9.44
N ARG A 97 -0.81 6.63 9.82
CA ARG A 97 -0.90 8.06 9.46
C ARG A 97 -0.80 8.26 7.95
N SER A 98 0.04 7.48 7.28
CA SER A 98 0.23 7.48 5.84
C SER A 98 0.43 6.05 5.37
N LEU A 99 -0.28 5.64 4.32
CA LEU A 99 -0.17 4.31 3.73
C LEU A 99 1.12 4.15 2.92
N SER A 100 1.59 5.23 2.30
CA SER A 100 2.77 5.21 1.42
C SER A 100 4.01 4.68 2.13
N GLY A 101 4.61 3.64 1.55
CA GLY A 101 5.82 2.99 2.04
C GLY A 101 5.65 2.14 3.32
N TYR A 102 4.43 1.97 3.82
CA TYR A 102 4.10 1.11 4.97
C TYR A 102 3.09 0.02 4.61
N ALA A 103 1.97 0.38 3.98
CA ALA A 103 0.81 -0.50 3.85
C ALA A 103 1.11 -1.79 3.10
N ASP A 104 1.78 -1.71 1.95
CA ASP A 104 2.11 -2.88 1.12
C ASP A 104 3.10 -3.81 1.83
N ARG A 105 4.06 -3.24 2.56
CA ARG A 105 5.03 -4.01 3.35
C ARG A 105 4.35 -4.71 4.52
N PHE A 106 3.46 -4.01 5.22
CA PHE A 106 2.68 -4.61 6.31
C PHE A 106 1.79 -5.73 5.79
N ALA A 107 1.09 -5.52 4.67
CA ALA A 107 0.27 -6.55 4.04
C ALA A 107 1.10 -7.76 3.61
N ALA A 108 2.28 -7.55 3.01
CA ALA A 108 3.16 -8.65 2.61
C ALA A 108 3.62 -9.47 3.82
N VAL A 109 4.15 -8.83 4.87
CA VAL A 109 4.61 -9.54 6.09
C VAL A 109 3.48 -10.29 6.78
N LEU A 110 2.27 -9.72 6.84
CA LEU A 110 1.12 -10.40 7.45
C LEU A 110 0.69 -11.61 6.62
N ASN A 111 0.59 -11.46 5.31
CA ASN A 111 0.24 -12.57 4.40
C ASN A 111 1.29 -13.67 4.43
N ASP A 112 2.58 -13.34 4.43
CA ASP A 112 3.68 -14.30 4.56
C ASP A 112 3.61 -15.05 5.91
N ALA A 113 3.16 -14.37 6.97
CA ALA A 113 2.91 -14.97 8.27
C ALA A 113 1.62 -15.79 8.34
N GLY A 114 0.86 -15.93 7.23
CA GLY A 114 -0.41 -16.65 7.16
C GLY A 114 -1.60 -15.89 7.76
N ILE A 115 -1.48 -14.58 7.94
CA ILE A 115 -2.54 -13.69 8.42
C ILE A 115 -3.14 -12.98 7.20
N PRO A 116 -4.39 -13.27 6.80
CA PRO A 116 -5.01 -12.60 5.66
C PRO A 116 -5.13 -11.10 5.95
N ALA A 117 -4.42 -10.26 5.19
CA ALA A 117 -4.41 -8.83 5.36
C ALA A 117 -4.69 -8.11 4.04
N HIS A 118 -5.47 -7.04 4.13
CA HIS A 118 -5.84 -6.21 2.99
C HIS A 118 -5.59 -4.73 3.28
N THR A 119 -5.03 -4.04 2.29
CA THR A 119 -4.82 -2.59 2.34
C THR A 119 -6.00 -1.87 1.70
N VAL A 120 -6.73 -1.11 2.51
CA VAL A 120 -7.77 -0.22 2.01
C VAL A 120 -7.10 1.03 1.45
N SER A 121 -6.64 0.97 0.19
CA SER A 121 -6.00 2.11 -0.49
C SER A 121 -7.05 3.04 -1.09
N ALA A 122 -6.83 4.36 -0.99
CA ALA A 122 -7.62 5.35 -1.73
C ALA A 122 -6.93 5.76 -3.02
N THR A 123 -5.70 5.31 -3.23
CA THR A 123 -4.82 5.72 -4.33
C THR A 123 -4.05 4.50 -4.81
N GLY A 124 -3.58 4.55 -6.04
CA GLY A 124 -2.71 3.51 -6.61
C GLY A 124 -3.37 2.66 -7.68
N TYR A 125 -4.65 2.84 -7.97
CA TYR A 125 -5.37 2.10 -9.02
C TYR A 125 -4.67 2.21 -10.39
N PHE A 126 -4.40 3.44 -10.82
CA PHE A 126 -3.74 3.67 -12.10
C PHE A 126 -2.26 3.28 -12.13
N SER A 127 -1.63 3.04 -10.98
CA SER A 127 -0.23 2.58 -10.89
C SER A 127 -0.09 1.06 -10.84
N THR A 128 -1.19 0.32 -10.75
CA THR A 128 -1.16 -1.15 -10.79
C THR A 128 -0.68 -1.64 -12.16
N VAL A 129 0.11 -2.72 -12.16
CA VAL A 129 0.75 -3.23 -13.38
C VAL A 129 -0.27 -3.63 -14.43
N GLU A 130 -1.36 -4.29 -14.03
CA GLU A 130 -2.42 -4.73 -14.92
C GLU A 130 -3.12 -3.56 -15.61
N VAL A 131 -3.43 -2.48 -14.89
CA VAL A 131 -4.06 -1.28 -15.43
C VAL A 131 -3.09 -0.51 -16.33
N GLN A 132 -1.85 -0.34 -15.90
CA GLN A 132 -0.81 0.34 -16.69
C GLN A 132 -0.51 -0.37 -18.01
N THR A 133 -0.56 -1.70 -18.03
CA THR A 133 -0.34 -2.47 -19.26
C THR A 133 -1.46 -2.20 -20.27
N VAL A 134 -2.73 -2.24 -19.82
CA VAL A 134 -3.88 -1.94 -20.69
C VAL A 134 -3.86 -0.47 -21.14
N LEU A 135 -3.59 0.48 -20.23
CA LEU A 135 -3.46 1.89 -20.58
C LEU A 135 -2.31 2.13 -21.59
N SER A 136 -1.19 1.42 -21.46
CA SER A 136 -0.09 1.51 -22.42
C SER A 136 -0.52 1.00 -23.80
N MET A 137 -1.31 -0.08 -23.86
CA MET A 137 -1.88 -0.57 -25.10
C MET A 137 -2.86 0.45 -25.72
N LEU A 138 -3.74 1.06 -24.94
CA LEU A 138 -4.64 2.12 -25.41
C LEU A 138 -3.85 3.34 -25.93
N ARG A 139 -2.75 3.72 -25.27
CA ARG A 139 -1.89 4.83 -25.71
C ARG A 139 -1.26 4.56 -27.07
N ILE A 140 -0.78 3.34 -27.34
CA ILE A 140 -0.19 3.00 -28.66
C ILE A 140 -1.26 2.79 -29.73
N LEU A 141 -2.48 2.39 -29.38
CA LEU A 141 -3.60 2.33 -30.32
C LEU A 141 -4.00 3.74 -30.77
N ASP A 142 -3.98 4.73 -29.88
CA ASP A 142 -4.21 6.14 -30.19
C ASP A 142 -3.03 6.75 -30.97
N ASN A 143 -1.82 6.66 -30.40
CA ASN A 143 -0.61 7.19 -31.00
C ASN A 143 0.57 6.22 -30.88
N PRO A 144 0.92 5.50 -31.95
CA PRO A 144 1.97 4.49 -31.93
C PRO A 144 3.39 5.05 -31.74
N ARG A 145 3.59 6.37 -31.93
CA ARG A 145 4.90 7.02 -31.82
C ARG A 145 5.35 7.30 -30.40
N GLN A 146 4.94 6.47 -29.45
CA GLN A 146 5.27 6.58 -28.03
C GLN A 146 6.14 5.39 -27.61
N ASP A 147 7.45 5.58 -27.56
CA ASP A 147 8.43 4.51 -27.32
C ASP A 147 8.24 3.84 -25.94
N ILE A 148 7.91 4.61 -24.88
CA ILE A 148 7.74 4.06 -23.52
C ILE A 148 6.52 3.14 -23.42
N PRO A 149 5.28 3.55 -23.79
CA PRO A 149 4.14 2.64 -23.81
C PRO A 149 4.33 1.44 -24.72
N LEU A 150 4.95 1.63 -25.89
CA LEU A 150 5.24 0.54 -26.83
C LEU A 150 6.17 -0.51 -26.21
N THR A 151 7.26 -0.07 -25.58
CA THR A 151 8.19 -0.97 -24.89
C THR A 151 7.51 -1.70 -23.74
N ALA A 152 6.66 -1.00 -22.98
CA ALA A 152 5.91 -1.61 -21.88
C ALA A 152 4.97 -2.72 -22.38
N VAL A 153 4.28 -2.52 -23.49
CA VAL A 153 3.38 -3.53 -24.08
C VAL A 153 4.18 -4.70 -24.65
N LEU A 154 5.27 -4.43 -25.38
CA LEU A 154 6.10 -5.48 -25.99
C LEU A 154 6.74 -6.38 -24.93
N ARG A 155 7.12 -5.83 -23.78
CA ARG A 155 7.65 -6.59 -22.64
C ARG A 155 6.57 -7.33 -21.85
N SER A 156 5.32 -6.85 -21.90
CA SER A 156 4.21 -7.44 -21.17
C SER A 156 3.81 -8.81 -21.74
N PRO A 157 3.01 -9.60 -21.01
CA PRO A 157 2.47 -10.86 -21.52
C PRO A 157 1.64 -10.74 -22.82
N ILE A 158 1.23 -9.53 -23.20
CA ILE A 158 0.50 -9.26 -24.44
C ILE A 158 1.37 -9.63 -25.66
N ALA A 159 2.64 -9.24 -25.66
CA ALA A 159 3.59 -9.60 -26.72
C ALA A 159 4.61 -10.66 -26.25
N GLY A 160 5.03 -10.61 -24.98
CA GLY A 160 5.91 -11.61 -24.36
C GLY A 160 7.37 -11.54 -24.76
N LEU A 161 7.86 -10.38 -25.22
CA LEU A 161 9.27 -10.19 -25.57
C LEU A 161 10.14 -10.00 -24.34
N SER A 162 11.31 -10.62 -24.34
CA SER A 162 12.34 -10.44 -23.31
C SER A 162 13.13 -9.14 -23.49
N ASP A 163 13.83 -8.71 -22.42
CA ASP A 163 14.68 -7.52 -22.47
C ASP A 163 15.80 -7.65 -23.53
N GLU A 164 16.32 -8.88 -23.76
CA GLU A 164 17.31 -9.17 -24.78
C GLU A 164 16.75 -9.04 -26.20
N GLU A 165 15.53 -9.51 -26.43
CA GLU A 165 14.83 -9.43 -27.72
C GLU A 165 14.52 -7.96 -28.05
N LEU A 166 14.08 -7.16 -27.08
CA LEU A 166 13.85 -5.72 -27.22
C LEU A 166 15.17 -4.97 -27.53
N ALA A 167 16.26 -5.35 -26.86
CA ALA A 167 17.57 -4.78 -27.13
C ALA A 167 18.05 -5.11 -28.55
N LYS A 168 17.85 -6.34 -29.04
CA LYS A 168 18.17 -6.73 -30.44
C LYS A 168 17.39 -5.89 -31.47
N LEU A 169 16.08 -5.66 -31.22
CA LEU A 169 15.27 -4.78 -32.07
C LEU A 169 15.83 -3.35 -32.09
N ARG A 170 16.23 -2.80 -30.95
CA ARG A 170 16.82 -1.45 -30.86
C ARG A 170 18.17 -1.34 -31.54
N LEU A 171 18.97 -2.41 -31.54
CA LEU A 171 20.30 -2.42 -32.11
C LEU A 171 20.31 -2.47 -33.65
N LYS A 172 19.17 -2.78 -34.31
CA LYS A 172 19.07 -2.83 -35.78
C LYS A 172 19.35 -1.46 -36.40
N ASP A 173 18.78 -0.40 -35.85
CA ASP A 173 19.09 0.97 -36.21
C ASP A 173 19.07 1.88 -34.96
N LYS A 174 20.22 2.54 -34.70
CA LYS A 174 20.37 3.42 -33.52
C LYS A 174 19.98 4.87 -33.79
N ASP A 175 19.85 5.24 -35.05
CA ASP A 175 19.65 6.64 -35.45
C ASP A 175 18.16 6.98 -35.60
N VAL A 176 17.29 5.96 -35.73
CA VAL A 176 15.83 6.13 -35.79
C VAL A 176 15.16 5.89 -34.42
N ARG A 177 13.91 6.30 -34.27
CA ARG A 177 13.13 6.05 -33.04
C ARG A 177 12.81 4.57 -32.90
N PHE A 178 12.68 4.11 -31.69
CA PHE A 178 12.38 2.69 -31.39
C PHE A 178 11.10 2.20 -32.08
N TYR A 179 10.07 3.03 -32.09
CA TYR A 179 8.82 2.76 -32.81
C TYR A 179 9.06 2.42 -34.28
N GLU A 180 9.93 3.17 -34.97
CA GLU A 180 10.22 2.97 -36.38
C GLU A 180 10.94 1.62 -36.61
N CYS A 181 11.89 1.27 -35.73
CA CYS A 181 12.56 -0.04 -35.79
C CYS A 181 11.56 -1.21 -35.63
N VAL A 182 10.58 -1.06 -34.68
CA VAL A 182 9.57 -2.07 -34.44
C VAL A 182 8.62 -2.19 -35.63
N LEU A 183 8.18 -1.06 -36.21
CA LEU A 183 7.28 -1.04 -37.35
C LEU A 183 7.90 -1.68 -38.60
N GLU A 184 9.12 -1.30 -38.95
CA GLU A 184 9.84 -1.87 -40.08
C GLU A 184 10.00 -3.39 -39.96
N GLU A 185 10.30 -3.88 -38.74
CA GLU A 185 10.40 -5.30 -38.49
C GLU A 185 9.07 -6.02 -38.62
N CYS A 186 7.99 -5.42 -38.08
CA CYS A 186 6.64 -5.96 -38.20
C CYS A 186 6.17 -6.05 -39.65
N GLU A 187 6.46 -5.01 -40.47
CA GLU A 187 6.14 -4.97 -41.90
C GLU A 187 6.96 -6.01 -42.68
N ARG A 188 8.24 -6.16 -42.35
CA ARG A 188 9.09 -7.21 -42.93
C ARG A 188 8.49 -8.60 -42.65
N LEU A 189 8.16 -8.88 -41.39
CA LEU A 189 7.59 -10.17 -40.97
C LEU A 189 6.24 -10.43 -41.66
N LYS A 190 5.41 -9.41 -41.84
CA LYS A 190 4.13 -9.54 -42.53
C LYS A 190 4.34 -9.93 -44.02
N GLN A 191 5.25 -9.29 -44.71
CA GLN A 191 5.59 -9.62 -46.11
C GLN A 191 6.15 -11.05 -46.22
N GLU A 192 7.07 -11.44 -45.33
CA GLU A 192 7.60 -12.81 -45.30
C GLU A 192 6.54 -13.88 -45.06
N VAL A 193 5.54 -13.59 -44.22
CA VAL A 193 4.40 -14.51 -43.98
C VAL A 193 3.54 -14.65 -45.23
N GLU A 194 3.27 -13.54 -45.92
CA GLU A 194 2.47 -13.53 -47.14
C GLU A 194 3.19 -14.25 -48.30
N GLU A 195 4.53 -14.10 -48.45
CA GLU A 195 5.30 -14.74 -49.49
C GLU A 195 5.61 -16.23 -49.19
N ASN A 196 5.91 -16.57 -47.93
CA ASN A 196 6.33 -17.90 -47.51
C ASN A 196 5.61 -18.40 -46.25
N PRO A 197 4.34 -18.79 -46.32
CA PRO A 197 3.51 -19.14 -45.14
C PRO A 197 3.97 -20.38 -44.37
N GLY A 198 4.97 -21.14 -44.83
CA GLY A 198 5.49 -22.36 -44.21
C GLY A 198 6.91 -22.25 -43.65
N GLN A 199 7.55 -21.09 -43.70
CA GLN A 199 8.91 -20.92 -43.22
C GLN A 199 8.95 -20.82 -41.70
N GLY A 200 9.81 -21.65 -41.05
CA GLY A 200 10.01 -21.57 -39.57
C GLY A 200 10.64 -20.23 -39.18
N ARG A 201 10.06 -19.59 -38.17
CA ARG A 201 10.51 -18.32 -37.60
C ARG A 201 11.15 -18.55 -36.23
N ASP A 202 11.98 -17.60 -35.83
CA ASP A 202 12.45 -17.53 -34.45
C ASP A 202 11.30 -17.19 -33.50
N ASP A 203 11.37 -17.66 -32.26
CA ASP A 203 10.35 -17.44 -31.24
C ASP A 203 10.02 -15.94 -31.04
N SER A 204 11.05 -15.09 -31.11
CA SER A 204 10.88 -13.64 -31.01
C SER A 204 10.14 -13.03 -32.21
N GLU A 205 10.38 -13.53 -33.40
CA GLU A 205 9.70 -13.08 -34.63
C GLU A 205 8.23 -13.51 -34.64
N GLU A 206 7.93 -14.72 -34.17
CA GLU A 206 6.56 -15.21 -34.04
C GLU A 206 5.75 -14.44 -33.01
N LYS A 207 6.35 -14.12 -31.85
CA LYS A 207 5.73 -13.28 -30.81
C LYS A 207 5.43 -11.86 -31.33
N LEU A 208 6.40 -11.25 -32.02
CA LEU A 208 6.26 -9.91 -32.57
C LEU A 208 5.21 -9.86 -33.69
N TYR A 209 5.18 -10.86 -34.56
CA TYR A 209 4.19 -10.97 -35.63
C TYR A 209 2.78 -11.12 -35.09
N ARG A 210 2.57 -12.01 -34.10
CA ARG A 210 1.27 -12.22 -33.46
C ARG A 210 0.77 -10.97 -32.75
N PHE A 211 1.66 -10.27 -32.04
CA PHE A 211 1.35 -8.96 -31.46
C PHE A 211 0.91 -7.97 -32.52
N TYR A 212 1.66 -7.86 -33.63
CA TYR A 212 1.38 -6.90 -34.69
C TYR A 212 0.02 -7.13 -35.36
N VAL A 213 -0.32 -8.38 -35.65
CA VAL A 213 -1.65 -8.74 -36.22
C VAL A 213 -2.78 -8.33 -35.27
N THR A 214 -2.64 -8.61 -33.97
CA THR A 214 -3.62 -8.22 -32.96
C THR A 214 -3.71 -6.70 -32.83
N TYR A 215 -2.58 -6.02 -32.81
CA TYR A 215 -2.49 -4.56 -32.77
C TYR A 215 -3.16 -3.90 -33.97
N GLU A 216 -2.88 -4.33 -35.20
CA GLU A 216 -3.53 -3.81 -36.42
C GLU A 216 -5.04 -4.01 -36.38
N LYS A 217 -5.48 -5.20 -36.00
CA LYS A 217 -6.93 -5.52 -35.84
C LYS A 217 -7.60 -4.54 -34.88
N LEU A 218 -7.05 -4.36 -33.70
CA LEU A 218 -7.62 -3.46 -32.68
C LEU A 218 -7.57 -2.00 -33.15
N ARG A 219 -6.48 -1.58 -33.79
CA ARG A 219 -6.33 -0.21 -34.28
C ARG A 219 -7.35 0.16 -35.35
N GLN A 220 -7.71 -0.78 -36.24
CA GLN A 220 -8.75 -0.56 -37.24
C GLN A 220 -10.13 -0.37 -36.62
N LEU A 221 -10.37 -0.93 -35.43
CA LEU A 221 -11.63 -0.81 -34.72
C LEU A 221 -11.77 0.48 -33.92
N VAL A 222 -10.66 1.17 -33.60
CA VAL A 222 -10.67 2.39 -32.75
C VAL A 222 -11.68 3.45 -33.19
N PRO A 223 -11.88 3.79 -34.50
CA PRO A 223 -12.79 4.85 -34.91
C PRO A 223 -14.25 4.55 -34.64
N ASP A 224 -14.66 3.27 -34.73
CA ASP A 224 -16.06 2.87 -34.76
C ASP A 224 -16.52 2.11 -33.52
N THR A 225 -15.60 1.78 -32.59
CA THR A 225 -15.90 0.96 -31.43
C THR A 225 -15.87 1.82 -30.13
N PRO A 226 -16.89 1.72 -29.25
CA PRO A 226 -16.85 2.33 -27.93
C PRO A 226 -15.60 1.87 -27.14
N ILE A 227 -15.10 2.76 -26.25
CA ILE A 227 -13.85 2.52 -25.53
C ILE A 227 -13.97 1.30 -24.62
N HIS A 228 -15.09 1.14 -23.93
CA HIS A 228 -15.33 -0.01 -23.04
C HIS A 228 -15.32 -1.32 -23.81
N GLU A 229 -15.98 -1.38 -24.99
CA GLU A 229 -15.97 -2.56 -25.87
C GLU A 229 -14.55 -2.81 -26.42
N LEU A 230 -13.82 -1.76 -26.75
CA LEU A 230 -12.44 -1.87 -27.21
C LEU A 230 -11.52 -2.46 -26.12
N ILE A 231 -11.72 -2.09 -24.84
CA ILE A 231 -10.99 -2.65 -23.71
C ILE A 231 -11.35 -4.12 -23.52
N GLU A 232 -12.63 -4.47 -23.54
CA GLU A 232 -13.08 -5.88 -23.43
C GLU A 232 -12.52 -6.74 -24.57
N LEU A 233 -12.55 -6.23 -25.79
CA LEU A 233 -12.00 -6.92 -26.95
C LEU A 233 -10.49 -7.09 -26.84
N LEU A 234 -9.76 -6.05 -26.37
CA LEU A 234 -8.34 -6.13 -26.09
C LEU A 234 -8.03 -7.24 -25.08
N LEU A 235 -8.72 -7.26 -23.95
CA LEU A 235 -8.52 -8.28 -22.91
C LEU A 235 -8.76 -9.68 -23.45
N LYS A 236 -9.80 -9.87 -24.26
CA LYS A 236 -10.17 -11.15 -24.87
C LYS A 236 -9.17 -11.60 -25.95
N GLU A 237 -8.84 -10.75 -26.90
CA GLU A 237 -7.97 -11.10 -28.03
C GLU A 237 -6.51 -11.36 -27.61
N THR A 238 -6.05 -10.66 -26.56
CA THR A 238 -4.69 -10.85 -26.01
C THR A 238 -4.64 -11.94 -24.94
N GLY A 239 -5.78 -12.39 -24.39
CA GLY A 239 -5.83 -13.27 -23.22
C GLY A 239 -5.30 -12.64 -21.94
N TYR A 240 -5.09 -11.31 -21.93
CA TYR A 240 -4.48 -10.62 -20.80
C TYR A 240 -5.37 -10.62 -19.54
N GLY A 241 -6.69 -10.64 -19.72
CA GLY A 241 -7.65 -10.77 -18.62
C GLY A 241 -7.46 -12.07 -17.83
N ASP A 242 -7.38 -13.20 -18.56
CA ASP A 242 -7.16 -14.53 -17.97
C ASP A 242 -5.78 -14.65 -17.32
N TYR A 243 -4.76 -14.07 -17.98
CA TYR A 243 -3.41 -14.01 -17.43
C TYR A 243 -3.39 -13.25 -16.08
N ALA A 244 -4.01 -12.08 -16.02
CA ALA A 244 -4.08 -11.28 -14.81
C ALA A 244 -4.82 -12.01 -13.68
N ALA A 245 -5.90 -12.74 -14.00
CA ALA A 245 -6.65 -13.56 -13.05
C ALA A 245 -5.83 -14.76 -12.52
N ALA A 246 -4.90 -15.29 -13.30
CA ALA A 246 -4.04 -16.41 -12.90
C ALA A 246 -2.83 -15.99 -12.06
N MET A 247 -2.53 -14.69 -11.98
CA MET A 247 -1.42 -14.15 -11.19
C MET A 247 -1.74 -14.12 -9.68
N PRO A 248 -0.73 -14.01 -8.78
CA PRO A 248 -0.98 -13.75 -7.37
C PRO A 248 -1.91 -12.55 -7.17
N ALA A 249 -2.88 -12.67 -6.27
CA ALA A 249 -4.01 -11.73 -6.11
C ALA A 249 -4.85 -11.53 -7.38
N GLY A 250 -5.07 -12.62 -8.16
CA GLY A 250 -5.71 -12.61 -9.46
C GLY A 250 -7.12 -12.04 -9.46
N ASP A 251 -7.93 -12.37 -8.47
CA ASP A 251 -9.29 -11.82 -8.34
C ASP A 251 -9.28 -10.29 -8.26
N ARG A 252 -8.36 -9.71 -7.49
CA ARG A 252 -8.21 -8.25 -7.39
C ARG A 252 -7.71 -7.64 -8.70
N ARG A 253 -6.74 -8.27 -9.37
CA ARG A 253 -6.24 -7.81 -10.67
C ARG A 253 -7.33 -7.82 -11.72
N HIS A 254 -8.11 -8.90 -11.77
CA HIS A 254 -9.25 -9.01 -12.68
C HIS A 254 -10.31 -7.93 -12.41
N ALA A 255 -10.65 -7.69 -11.13
CA ALA A 255 -11.56 -6.61 -10.78
C ALA A 255 -11.02 -5.21 -11.09
N ASN A 256 -9.71 -4.96 -10.95
CA ASN A 256 -9.11 -3.72 -11.41
C ASN A 256 -9.30 -3.52 -12.92
N LEU A 257 -9.20 -4.57 -13.72
CA LEU A 257 -9.47 -4.50 -15.16
C LEU A 257 -10.95 -4.24 -15.45
N LEU A 258 -11.88 -4.88 -14.75
CA LEU A 258 -13.32 -4.60 -14.87
C LEU A 258 -13.65 -3.16 -14.46
N MET A 259 -13.03 -2.65 -13.39
CA MET A 259 -13.19 -1.25 -12.99
C MET A 259 -12.69 -0.27 -14.07
N LEU A 260 -11.66 -0.63 -14.87
CA LEU A 260 -11.25 0.18 -16.02
C LEU A 260 -12.34 0.25 -17.10
N VAL A 261 -13.03 -0.86 -17.35
CA VAL A 261 -14.19 -0.90 -18.25
C VAL A 261 -15.32 -0.01 -17.73
N GLU A 262 -15.65 -0.08 -16.44
CA GLU A 262 -16.65 0.79 -15.82
C GLU A 262 -16.29 2.27 -15.93
N LYS A 263 -15.01 2.62 -15.73
CA LYS A 263 -14.51 4.00 -15.91
C LYS A 263 -14.66 4.47 -17.36
N ALA A 264 -14.42 3.59 -18.32
CA ALA A 264 -14.64 3.89 -19.74
C ALA A 264 -16.14 4.13 -20.04
N ILE A 265 -17.03 3.31 -19.52
CA ILE A 265 -18.50 3.50 -19.63
C ILE A 265 -18.92 4.85 -19.01
N ALA A 266 -18.43 5.14 -17.81
CA ALA A 266 -18.71 6.41 -17.12
C ALA A 266 -18.23 7.61 -17.92
N TYR A 267 -17.03 7.51 -18.51
CA TYR A 267 -16.48 8.55 -19.37
C TYR A 267 -17.31 8.76 -20.64
N GLU A 268 -17.75 7.70 -21.30
CA GLU A 268 -18.55 7.76 -22.53
C GLU A 268 -19.93 8.40 -22.32
N ASN A 269 -20.46 8.38 -21.10
CA ASN A 269 -21.66 9.11 -20.72
C ASN A 269 -21.45 10.62 -20.60
N THR A 270 -20.21 11.12 -20.70
CA THR A 270 -19.91 12.56 -20.75
C THR A 270 -20.01 13.12 -22.18
N SER A 271 -19.82 14.44 -22.32
CA SER A 271 -19.84 15.10 -23.64
C SER A 271 -18.61 14.82 -24.50
N TYR A 272 -17.53 14.28 -23.91
CA TYR A 272 -16.29 13.97 -24.60
C TYR A 272 -16.28 12.52 -25.05
N LYS A 273 -15.90 12.25 -26.30
CA LYS A 273 -15.87 10.90 -26.88
C LYS A 273 -14.53 10.63 -27.58
N GLY A 274 -14.22 9.37 -27.75
CA GLY A 274 -13.04 8.88 -28.49
C GLY A 274 -11.82 8.59 -27.63
N LEU A 275 -11.02 7.65 -28.11
CA LEU A 275 -9.87 7.09 -27.39
C LEU A 275 -8.84 8.14 -26.98
N PHE A 276 -8.53 9.08 -27.86
CA PHE A 276 -7.58 10.19 -27.59
C PHE A 276 -7.98 10.99 -26.34
N HIS A 277 -9.23 11.40 -26.26
CA HIS A 277 -9.71 12.18 -25.13
C HIS A 277 -9.78 11.37 -23.84
N PHE A 278 -10.09 10.08 -23.91
CA PHE A 278 -10.09 9.18 -22.76
C PHE A 278 -8.66 9.00 -22.20
N VAL A 279 -7.69 8.69 -23.05
CA VAL A 279 -6.29 8.54 -22.63
C VAL A 279 -5.80 9.84 -21.96
N ARG A 280 -6.09 10.98 -22.57
CA ARG A 280 -5.73 12.28 -21.99
C ARG A 280 -6.42 12.55 -20.65
N TYR A 281 -7.69 12.20 -20.53
CA TYR A 281 -8.43 12.30 -19.27
C TYR A 281 -7.78 11.48 -18.16
N ILE A 282 -7.37 10.23 -18.45
CA ILE A 282 -6.65 9.39 -17.49
C ILE A 282 -5.29 10.01 -17.13
N ASP A 283 -4.54 10.51 -18.10
CA ASP A 283 -3.25 11.16 -17.86
C ASP A 283 -3.38 12.42 -16.99
N GLU A 284 -4.46 13.19 -17.16
CA GLU A 284 -4.76 14.35 -16.31
C GLU A 284 -5.15 13.92 -14.88
N LEU A 285 -5.96 12.88 -14.72
CA LEU A 285 -6.27 12.33 -13.40
C LEU A 285 -5.00 11.91 -12.64
N GLN A 286 -4.10 11.19 -13.31
CA GLN A 286 -2.81 10.80 -12.72
C GLN A 286 -1.95 12.02 -12.34
N LYS A 287 -1.91 13.04 -13.19
CA LYS A 287 -1.13 14.26 -12.97
C LYS A 287 -1.60 15.08 -11.76
N TYR A 288 -2.90 15.10 -11.51
CA TYR A 288 -3.50 15.85 -10.40
C TYR A 288 -3.71 15.02 -9.13
N ASP A 289 -3.08 13.84 -9.05
CA ASP A 289 -3.24 12.90 -7.92
C ASP A 289 -4.71 12.54 -7.62
N VAL A 290 -5.58 12.68 -8.62
CA VAL A 290 -6.96 12.19 -8.55
C VAL A 290 -6.92 10.72 -8.92
N ASP A 291 -6.48 9.91 -7.98
CA ASP A 291 -6.42 8.47 -8.16
C ASP A 291 -7.60 7.81 -7.46
N PHE A 292 -7.97 6.64 -7.92
CA PHE A 292 -9.00 5.82 -7.31
C PHE A 292 -8.31 4.72 -6.49
N GLY A 293 -8.97 4.25 -5.44
CA GLY A 293 -8.55 3.02 -4.76
C GLY A 293 -8.64 1.84 -5.72
N GLU A 294 -7.77 0.85 -5.55
CA GLU A 294 -7.91 -0.43 -6.23
C GLU A 294 -9.29 -1.03 -5.96
N ALA A 295 -9.78 -1.89 -6.86
CA ALA A 295 -11.08 -2.54 -6.71
C ALA A 295 -11.17 -3.28 -5.38
N ASP A 296 -12.13 -2.89 -4.56
CA ASP A 296 -12.36 -3.47 -3.23
C ASP A 296 -13.26 -4.70 -3.40
N LEU A 297 -12.65 -5.84 -3.72
CA LEU A 297 -13.35 -7.13 -3.84
C LEU A 297 -13.68 -7.74 -2.49
N ILE A 298 -13.03 -7.24 -1.44
CA ILE A 298 -13.21 -7.74 -0.11
C ILE A 298 -14.54 -7.20 0.40
N GLY A 299 -15.57 -8.03 0.35
CA GLY A 299 -16.85 -7.73 0.97
C GLY A 299 -16.66 -7.35 2.45
N GLU A 300 -17.55 -6.51 2.98
CA GLU A 300 -17.51 -6.10 4.40
C GLU A 300 -17.45 -7.29 5.38
N ASN A 301 -17.80 -8.49 4.91
CA ASN A 301 -17.91 -9.72 5.69
C ASN A 301 -16.70 -10.67 5.58
N GLU A 302 -15.65 -10.35 4.82
CA GLU A 302 -14.49 -11.22 4.74
C GLU A 302 -13.63 -11.14 6.00
N ASN A 303 -13.15 -12.31 6.44
CA ASN A 303 -12.35 -12.43 7.67
C ASN A 303 -10.87 -12.08 7.40
N VAL A 304 -10.59 -10.79 7.20
CA VAL A 304 -9.25 -10.25 6.91
C VAL A 304 -8.91 -9.07 7.81
N VAL A 305 -7.64 -8.91 8.14
CA VAL A 305 -7.12 -7.72 8.83
C VAL A 305 -7.08 -6.55 7.85
N ARG A 306 -7.74 -5.45 8.19
CA ARG A 306 -7.77 -4.25 7.34
C ARG A 306 -6.63 -3.30 7.70
N ILE A 307 -5.89 -2.86 6.69
CA ILE A 307 -4.86 -1.82 6.82
C ILE A 307 -5.39 -0.56 6.16
N MET A 308 -5.56 0.52 6.93
CA MET A 308 -6.11 1.78 6.39
C MET A 308 -5.46 3.01 7.03
N SER A 309 -5.67 4.17 6.41
CA SER A 309 -5.23 5.43 7.02
C SER A 309 -6.16 5.87 8.15
N ILE A 310 -5.60 6.58 9.14
CA ILE A 310 -6.39 7.16 10.24
C ILE A 310 -7.52 8.06 9.70
N HIS A 311 -7.29 8.79 8.61
CA HIS A 311 -8.32 9.62 8.00
C HIS A 311 -9.51 8.82 7.47
N LYS A 312 -9.27 7.68 6.83
CA LYS A 312 -10.34 6.80 6.34
C LYS A 312 -11.13 6.13 7.46
N SER A 313 -10.53 5.96 8.63
CA SER A 313 -11.19 5.36 9.79
C SER A 313 -12.16 6.32 10.50
N LYS A 314 -12.22 7.60 10.10
CA LYS A 314 -13.13 8.58 10.71
C LYS A 314 -14.58 8.13 10.53
N GLY A 315 -15.31 8.01 11.65
CA GLY A 315 -16.70 7.53 11.67
C GLY A 315 -16.84 6.00 11.76
N LEU A 316 -15.75 5.24 11.61
CA LEU A 316 -15.74 3.79 11.81
C LEU A 316 -15.24 3.46 13.21
N GLU A 317 -15.58 2.28 13.70
CA GLU A 317 -15.13 1.74 14.98
C GLU A 317 -14.87 0.24 14.86
N PHE A 318 -13.81 -0.22 15.54
CA PHE A 318 -13.36 -1.61 15.45
C PHE A 318 -13.13 -2.19 16.84
N PRO A 319 -13.42 -3.49 17.07
CA PRO A 319 -13.16 -4.14 18.34
C PRO A 319 -11.69 -4.03 18.77
N VAL A 320 -10.75 -4.32 17.85
CA VAL A 320 -9.31 -4.28 18.12
C VAL A 320 -8.61 -3.35 17.12
N VAL A 321 -7.89 -2.36 17.63
CA VAL A 321 -7.18 -1.38 16.80
C VAL A 321 -5.68 -1.41 17.08
N PHE A 322 -4.89 -1.61 16.04
CA PHE A 322 -3.45 -1.36 16.03
C PHE A 322 -3.19 0.03 15.44
N ALA A 323 -2.79 0.99 16.25
CA ALA A 323 -2.31 2.27 15.76
C ALA A 323 -0.79 2.16 15.54
N ALA A 324 -0.39 1.99 14.26
CA ALA A 324 0.96 1.66 13.87
C ALA A 324 1.72 2.85 13.28
N GLY A 325 3.07 2.75 13.30
CA GLY A 325 3.95 3.80 12.82
C GLY A 325 4.04 4.99 13.77
N MET A 326 3.75 4.80 15.05
CA MET A 326 3.76 5.89 16.05
C MET A 326 5.15 6.47 16.29
N GLY A 327 6.23 5.76 15.95
CA GLY A 327 7.61 6.26 16.01
C GLY A 327 8.04 7.08 14.78
N LYS A 328 7.17 7.27 13.78
CA LYS A 328 7.49 8.06 12.59
C LYS A 328 7.52 9.56 12.90
N ASN A 329 8.57 10.24 12.42
CA ASN A 329 8.67 11.69 12.55
C ASN A 329 7.60 12.43 11.76
N PHE A 330 7.12 13.54 12.29
CA PHE A 330 6.22 14.45 11.62
C PHE A 330 6.88 15.11 10.41
N ASN A 331 6.09 15.36 9.36
CA ASN A 331 6.59 16.08 8.19
C ASN A 331 6.71 17.58 8.50
N ARG A 332 7.91 18.12 8.31
CA ARG A 332 8.23 19.57 8.49
C ARG A 332 8.81 20.16 7.22
N GLN A 333 8.48 19.63 6.04
CA GLN A 333 9.05 20.13 4.77
C GLN A 333 8.54 21.54 4.44
N ASP A 334 7.29 21.83 4.75
CA ASP A 334 6.65 23.10 4.40
C ASP A 334 7.35 24.31 5.05
N THR A 335 7.87 24.13 6.27
CA THR A 335 8.58 25.18 7.01
C THR A 335 10.05 25.36 6.62
N ARG A 336 10.62 24.38 5.87
CA ARG A 336 12.03 24.40 5.41
C ARG A 336 12.20 25.00 4.01
N SER A 337 11.12 25.29 3.30
CA SER A 337 11.17 25.85 1.96
C SER A 337 11.78 27.26 1.94
N ARG A 338 12.26 27.73 0.77
CA ARG A 338 12.82 29.09 0.63
C ARG A 338 11.76 30.18 0.85
N LEU A 339 10.56 29.87 0.46
CA LEU A 339 9.35 30.70 0.59
C LEU A 339 8.39 29.96 1.52
N VAL A 340 7.92 30.65 2.55
CA VAL A 340 6.90 30.12 3.48
C VAL A 340 5.68 31.02 3.38
N LEU A 341 4.51 30.42 3.21
CA LEU A 341 3.24 31.14 3.05
C LEU A 341 2.30 30.79 4.20
N HIS A 342 1.65 31.80 4.75
CA HIS A 342 0.64 31.62 5.78
C HIS A 342 -0.57 32.52 5.46
N PRO A 343 -1.82 32.01 5.55
CA PRO A 343 -3.01 32.79 5.17
C PRO A 343 -3.16 34.12 5.90
N GLU A 344 -2.86 34.17 7.17
CA GLU A 344 -3.01 35.37 8.02
C GLU A 344 -1.73 36.18 8.16
N LEU A 345 -0.56 35.52 8.24
CA LEU A 345 0.73 36.18 8.49
C LEU A 345 1.45 36.59 7.20
N GLY A 346 0.94 36.18 6.04
CA GLY A 346 1.48 36.53 4.74
C GLY A 346 2.70 35.70 4.32
N ILE A 347 3.76 36.37 3.83
CA ILE A 347 4.89 35.74 3.13
C ILE A 347 6.17 35.87 3.93
N GLY A 348 6.84 34.75 4.17
CA GLY A 348 8.18 34.68 4.77
C GLY A 348 9.24 34.31 3.75
N LEU A 349 10.25 35.18 3.56
CA LEU A 349 11.34 34.99 2.61
C LEU A 349 12.69 34.96 3.32
N ASP A 350 13.65 34.28 2.72
CA ASP A 350 15.06 34.45 3.08
C ASP A 350 15.60 35.75 2.50
N TYR A 351 16.41 36.46 3.27
CA TYR A 351 17.18 37.59 2.78
C TYR A 351 18.44 37.09 2.07
N MET A 352 18.70 37.61 0.88
CA MET A 352 19.91 37.30 0.13
C MET A 352 20.68 38.58 -0.18
N ASP A 353 21.86 38.71 0.37
CA ASP A 353 22.80 39.77 0.00
C ASP A 353 23.52 39.38 -1.29
N GLY A 354 23.19 40.08 -2.37
CA GLY A 354 23.78 39.80 -3.70
C GLY A 354 25.26 40.16 -3.81
N LYS A 355 25.76 41.10 -2.96
CA LYS A 355 27.18 41.54 -2.95
C LYS A 355 28.05 40.57 -2.19
N GLN A 356 27.58 40.16 -1.02
CA GLN A 356 28.33 39.24 -0.13
C GLN A 356 28.02 37.78 -0.38
N ARG A 357 27.01 37.46 -1.22
CA ARG A 357 26.48 36.11 -1.47
C ARG A 357 26.09 35.37 -0.16
N VAL A 358 25.66 36.11 0.83
CA VAL A 358 25.21 35.56 2.13
C VAL A 358 23.69 35.46 2.11
N LYS A 359 23.19 34.30 2.55
CA LYS A 359 21.78 34.04 2.75
C LYS A 359 21.49 34.02 4.25
N SER A 360 20.48 34.78 4.70
CA SER A 360 20.02 34.76 6.09
C SER A 360 18.50 34.58 6.15
N VAL A 361 18.04 33.90 7.20
CA VAL A 361 16.61 33.69 7.44
C VAL A 361 16.06 34.96 8.10
N THR A 362 15.02 35.56 7.52
CA THR A 362 14.37 36.74 8.10
C THR A 362 13.57 36.39 9.36
N ILE A 363 13.38 37.38 10.25
CA ILE A 363 12.53 37.20 11.44
C ILE A 363 11.10 36.87 11.05
N ALA A 364 10.57 37.51 10.02
CA ALA A 364 9.22 37.22 9.48
C ALA A 364 9.10 35.73 9.06
N LYS A 365 10.07 35.22 8.32
CA LYS A 365 10.08 33.79 7.92
C LYS A 365 10.13 32.86 9.14
N ARG A 366 10.95 33.19 10.14
CA ARG A 366 11.01 32.37 11.37
C ARG A 366 9.71 32.36 12.14
N ALA A 367 9.04 33.50 12.26
CA ALA A 367 7.76 33.63 12.93
C ALA A 367 6.66 32.83 12.20
N ILE A 368 6.58 32.97 10.88
CA ILE A 368 5.63 32.24 10.05
C ILE A 368 5.88 30.73 10.11
N ALA A 369 7.12 30.30 9.95
CA ALA A 369 7.50 28.88 10.04
C ALA A 369 7.12 28.29 11.40
N LYS A 370 7.36 29.04 12.49
CA LYS A 370 7.00 28.62 13.85
C LYS A 370 5.48 28.47 14.00
N GLN A 371 4.70 29.40 13.47
CA GLN A 371 3.24 29.33 13.51
C GLN A 371 2.73 28.12 12.75
N ILE A 372 3.24 27.85 11.54
CA ILE A 372 2.89 26.67 10.76
C ILE A 372 3.26 25.37 11.50
N ASP A 373 4.45 25.31 12.12
CA ASP A 373 4.84 24.12 12.92
C ASP A 373 3.87 23.88 14.08
N MET A 374 3.43 24.95 14.79
CA MET A 374 2.45 24.81 15.87
C MET A 374 1.08 24.34 15.36
N GLU A 375 0.61 24.86 14.24
CA GLU A 375 -0.65 24.46 13.62
C GLU A 375 -0.59 22.99 13.16
N ASN A 376 0.52 22.59 12.53
CA ASN A 376 0.74 21.20 12.11
C ASN A 376 0.75 20.25 13.32
N LEU A 377 1.42 20.61 14.41
CA LEU A 377 1.40 19.79 15.63
C LEU A 377 -0.01 19.69 16.23
N GLY A 378 -0.80 20.78 16.16
CA GLY A 378 -2.20 20.75 16.57
C GLY A 378 -3.05 19.81 15.70
N GLU A 379 -2.83 19.78 14.38
CA GLU A 379 -3.49 18.83 13.50
C GLU A 379 -3.06 17.38 13.78
N GLU A 380 -1.77 17.13 14.03
CA GLU A 380 -1.30 15.80 14.40
C GLU A 380 -1.91 15.32 15.73
N LEU A 381 -2.13 16.21 16.71
CA LEU A 381 -2.86 15.87 17.93
C LEU A 381 -4.32 15.47 17.65
N ARG A 382 -5.00 16.17 16.73
CA ARG A 382 -6.37 15.80 16.31
C ARG A 382 -6.40 14.45 15.60
N VAL A 383 -5.40 14.18 14.74
CA VAL A 383 -5.26 12.87 14.06
C VAL A 383 -5.00 11.77 15.07
N LEU A 384 -4.13 12.00 16.06
CA LEU A 384 -3.89 11.05 17.15
C LEU A 384 -5.18 10.77 17.94
N TYR A 385 -5.96 11.81 18.25
CA TYR A 385 -7.24 11.66 18.91
C TYR A 385 -8.19 10.75 18.10
N VAL A 386 -8.30 10.97 16.79
CA VAL A 386 -9.10 10.11 15.93
C VAL A 386 -8.59 8.67 15.99
N ALA A 387 -7.29 8.43 15.88
CA ALA A 387 -6.73 7.07 15.92
C ALA A 387 -7.07 6.32 17.21
N LEU A 388 -6.88 6.97 18.36
CA LEU A 388 -7.08 6.34 19.65
C LEU A 388 -8.58 6.10 19.99
N THR A 389 -9.48 6.87 19.39
CA THR A 389 -10.93 6.75 19.60
C THR A 389 -11.61 5.76 18.65
N ARG A 390 -10.85 5.06 17.78
CA ARG A 390 -11.42 4.02 16.89
C ARG A 390 -11.57 2.67 17.56
N ALA A 391 -10.85 2.42 18.64
CA ALA A 391 -10.93 1.17 19.39
C ALA A 391 -12.17 1.13 20.27
N LYS A 392 -12.93 0.03 20.16
CA LYS A 392 -14.05 -0.25 21.05
C LYS A 392 -13.62 -0.95 22.33
N GLU A 393 -12.77 -1.95 22.18
CA GLU A 393 -12.43 -2.87 23.27
C GLU A 393 -10.92 -2.94 23.52
N LYS A 394 -10.09 -3.08 22.47
CA LYS A 394 -8.65 -3.23 22.61
C LYS A 394 -7.90 -2.24 21.75
N LEU A 395 -7.03 -1.45 22.37
CA LEU A 395 -6.12 -0.52 21.70
C LEU A 395 -4.67 -0.99 21.85
N ILE A 396 -3.96 -1.09 20.74
CA ILE A 396 -2.56 -1.47 20.70
C ILE A 396 -1.80 -0.42 19.88
N LEU A 397 -0.86 0.26 20.52
CA LEU A 397 -0.02 1.26 19.90
C LEU A 397 1.32 0.61 19.54
N THR A 398 1.81 0.82 18.31
CA THR A 398 3.08 0.24 17.88
C THR A 398 4.04 1.28 17.33
N GLY A 399 5.33 1.04 17.52
CA GLY A 399 6.37 1.89 16.95
C GLY A 399 7.77 1.39 17.23
N SER A 400 8.74 1.94 16.50
CA SER A 400 10.14 1.69 16.69
C SER A 400 10.81 2.85 17.42
N LEU A 401 11.67 2.54 18.37
CA LEU A 401 12.51 3.51 19.09
C LEU A 401 13.99 3.19 18.84
N LYS A 402 14.82 4.21 18.87
CA LYS A 402 16.27 4.04 18.98
C LYS A 402 16.62 4.00 20.46
N LYS A 403 17.51 3.08 20.85
CA LYS A 403 17.95 2.92 22.24
C LYS A 403 16.75 2.89 23.20
N ALA A 404 15.85 1.96 22.95
CA ALA A 404 14.52 1.94 23.56
C ALA A 404 14.60 1.87 25.10
N GLU A 405 15.53 1.09 25.68
CA GLU A 405 15.70 0.96 27.13
C GLU A 405 16.15 2.28 27.78
N GLU A 406 17.14 2.97 27.16
CA GLU A 406 17.62 4.28 27.65
C GLU A 406 16.51 5.34 27.56
N THR A 407 15.81 5.37 26.42
CA THR A 407 14.73 6.33 26.16
C THR A 407 13.57 6.11 27.15
N LEU A 408 13.14 4.89 27.37
CA LEU A 408 12.08 4.56 28.34
C LEU A 408 12.50 4.91 29.78
N SER A 409 13.76 4.67 30.13
CA SER A 409 14.29 5.04 31.47
C SER A 409 14.27 6.55 31.68
N TYR A 410 14.68 7.32 30.66
CA TYR A 410 14.64 8.79 30.69
C TYR A 410 13.19 9.31 30.79
N ILE A 411 12.28 8.78 29.99
CA ILE A 411 10.86 9.17 30.03
C ILE A 411 10.23 8.89 31.39
N LYS A 412 10.55 7.73 32.00
CA LYS A 412 10.07 7.41 33.35
C LYS A 412 10.61 8.34 34.43
N ALA A 413 11.83 8.84 34.25
CA ALA A 413 12.44 9.75 35.20
C ALA A 413 11.90 11.19 35.12
N PHE A 414 11.54 11.66 33.92
CA PHE A 414 11.18 13.07 33.65
C PHE A 414 9.86 13.24 32.87
N PRO A 415 8.77 12.56 33.23
CA PRO A 415 7.53 12.62 32.46
C PRO A 415 6.90 14.02 32.43
N GLU A 416 6.95 14.77 33.54
CA GLU A 416 6.34 16.10 33.64
C GLU A 416 7.10 17.14 32.80
N GLU A 417 8.41 17.04 32.68
CA GLU A 417 9.22 17.92 31.84
C GLU A 417 8.88 17.70 30.35
N LEU A 418 8.76 16.46 29.95
CA LEU A 418 8.39 16.08 28.56
C LEU A 418 6.94 16.45 28.22
N LEU A 419 6.04 16.53 29.18
CA LEU A 419 4.67 16.99 29.01
C LEU A 419 4.50 18.51 29.19
N SER A 420 5.57 19.24 29.51
CA SER A 420 5.56 20.70 29.50
C SER A 420 5.30 21.26 28.08
N TYR A 421 5.01 22.54 27.96
CA TYR A 421 4.84 23.18 26.65
C TYR A 421 6.04 22.92 25.72
N LEU A 422 7.26 23.17 26.22
CA LEU A 422 8.48 22.96 25.42
C LEU A 422 8.70 21.50 25.02
N GLY A 423 8.42 20.56 25.92
CA GLY A 423 8.51 19.14 25.62
C GLY A 423 7.52 18.71 24.53
N ARG A 424 6.26 19.15 24.62
CA ARG A 424 5.23 18.84 23.62
C ARG A 424 5.49 19.49 22.27
N GLU A 425 5.99 20.73 22.26
CA GLU A 425 6.35 21.45 21.05
C GLU A 425 7.57 20.87 20.33
N SER A 426 8.54 20.34 21.09
CA SER A 426 9.75 19.72 20.54
C SER A 426 9.51 18.30 20.02
N ALA A 427 8.33 17.72 20.23
CA ALA A 427 8.00 16.38 19.79
C ALA A 427 8.28 16.17 18.30
N ALA A 428 8.96 15.10 17.99
CA ALA A 428 9.27 14.69 16.61
C ALA A 428 8.26 13.68 16.06
N GLY A 429 7.56 12.94 16.92
CA GLY A 429 6.57 11.94 16.54
C GLY A 429 5.53 11.70 17.64
N TYR A 430 4.57 10.82 17.37
CA TYR A 430 3.50 10.53 18.34
C TYR A 430 4.00 9.90 19.64
N LEU A 431 5.06 9.07 19.59
CA LEU A 431 5.60 8.43 20.78
C LEU A 431 6.14 9.43 21.79
N ASP A 432 6.62 10.60 21.35
CA ASP A 432 7.12 11.65 22.23
C ASP A 432 6.00 12.27 23.11
N TRP A 433 4.74 12.13 22.69
CA TRP A 433 3.57 12.50 23.48
C TRP A 433 3.00 11.33 24.28
N ILE A 434 2.93 10.16 23.64
CA ILE A 434 2.26 8.98 24.20
C ILE A 434 3.04 8.42 25.38
N LEU A 435 4.34 8.22 25.24
CA LEU A 435 5.14 7.55 26.26
C LEU A 435 5.25 8.33 27.57
N PRO A 436 5.49 9.67 27.59
CA PRO A 436 5.46 10.42 28.82
C PRO A 436 4.07 10.42 29.49
N ALA A 437 3.00 10.49 28.69
CA ALA A 437 1.64 10.42 29.21
C ALA A 437 1.33 9.05 29.80
N ALA A 438 1.76 7.96 29.15
CA ALA A 438 1.62 6.60 29.66
C ALA A 438 2.46 6.37 30.92
N ALA A 439 3.70 6.88 30.97
CA ALA A 439 4.56 6.78 32.16
C ALA A 439 3.95 7.43 33.40
N SER A 440 3.14 8.48 33.21
CA SER A 440 2.38 9.13 34.29
C SER A 440 1.16 8.32 34.78
N CYS A 441 0.76 7.26 34.06
CA CYS A 441 -0.44 6.46 34.33
C CYS A 441 -0.12 4.95 34.26
N GLN A 442 0.95 4.52 34.91
CA GLN A 442 1.56 3.18 34.77
C GLN A 442 0.59 2.00 34.96
N ASP A 443 -0.42 2.16 35.79
CA ASP A 443 -1.39 1.09 36.09
C ASP A 443 -2.44 0.88 34.97
N LYS A 444 -2.47 1.75 33.95
CA LYS A 444 -3.49 1.73 32.90
C LYS A 444 -3.00 1.23 31.55
N TYR A 445 -1.69 0.97 31.40
CA TYR A 445 -1.08 0.54 30.14
C TYR A 445 -0.06 -0.56 30.34
N GLN A 446 0.00 -1.48 29.38
CA GLN A 446 1.06 -2.47 29.33
C GLN A 446 2.09 -2.04 28.28
N ILE A 447 3.34 -1.79 28.69
CA ILE A 447 4.43 -1.47 27.76
C ILE A 447 5.27 -2.74 27.60
N ARG A 448 5.40 -3.22 26.34
CA ARG A 448 6.23 -4.36 25.98
C ARG A 448 7.30 -3.91 25.00
N LEU A 449 8.56 -4.20 25.32
CA LEU A 449 9.70 -3.99 24.44
C LEU A 449 10.10 -5.33 23.84
N MET A 450 10.20 -5.39 22.51
CA MET A 450 10.68 -6.54 21.76
C MET A 450 12.02 -6.20 21.10
N ARG A 451 12.96 -7.14 21.16
CA ARG A 451 14.26 -7.01 20.50
C ARG A 451 14.15 -7.45 19.03
N ALA A 452 14.86 -6.75 18.16
CA ALA A 452 14.89 -7.10 16.73
C ALA A 452 15.38 -8.54 16.49
N ALA A 453 16.37 -8.99 17.26
CA ALA A 453 16.91 -10.34 17.18
C ALA A 453 15.85 -11.44 17.42
N GLU A 454 14.94 -11.23 18.38
CA GLU A 454 13.88 -12.19 18.69
C GLU A 454 12.88 -12.33 17.53
N LEU A 455 12.54 -11.21 16.87
CA LEU A 455 11.60 -11.18 15.74
C LEU A 455 12.19 -11.84 14.48
N VAL A 456 13.50 -11.66 14.24
CA VAL A 456 14.20 -12.27 13.09
C VAL A 456 14.44 -13.77 13.32
N GLN A 457 14.81 -14.17 14.53
CA GLN A 457 15.06 -15.57 14.84
C GLN A 457 13.79 -16.43 14.73
N GLU A 458 12.64 -15.95 15.21
CA GLU A 458 11.37 -16.65 15.07
C GLU A 458 10.96 -16.84 13.60
N GLU A 459 11.25 -15.87 12.74
CA GLU A 459 10.98 -16.01 11.30
C GLU A 459 11.86 -17.07 10.65
N LEU A 460 13.17 -17.06 10.95
CA LEU A 460 14.10 -18.10 10.47
C LEU A 460 13.68 -19.50 10.91
N GLU A 461 13.27 -19.66 12.17
CA GLU A 461 12.78 -20.94 12.67
C GLU A 461 11.47 -21.38 11.99
N THR A 462 10.59 -20.42 11.66
CA THR A 462 9.35 -20.70 10.95
C THR A 462 9.64 -21.09 9.49
N GLN A 463 10.52 -20.36 8.80
CA GLN A 463 10.93 -20.68 7.44
C GLN A 463 11.62 -22.06 7.36
N ILE A 464 12.50 -22.38 8.30
CA ILE A 464 13.14 -23.69 8.37
C ILE A 464 12.12 -24.81 8.57
N LYS A 465 11.11 -24.61 9.44
CA LYS A 465 10.02 -25.57 9.63
C LYS A 465 9.16 -25.76 8.39
N ASP A 466 8.84 -24.69 7.69
CA ASP A 466 8.03 -24.73 6.47
C ASP A 466 8.79 -25.39 5.32
N ASP A 467 10.08 -25.11 5.15
CA ASP A 467 10.93 -25.79 4.18
C ASP A 467 11.09 -27.28 4.50
N TRP A 468 11.22 -27.64 5.77
CA TRP A 468 11.24 -29.05 6.22
C TRP A 468 9.92 -29.75 5.93
N ASN A 469 8.78 -29.10 6.24
CA ASN A 469 7.46 -29.64 5.95
C ASN A 469 7.24 -29.79 4.43
N ARG A 470 7.68 -28.83 3.65
CA ARG A 470 7.61 -28.85 2.18
C ARG A 470 8.45 -29.97 1.59
N SER A 471 9.69 -30.15 2.06
CA SER A 471 10.57 -31.25 1.66
C SER A 471 10.00 -32.61 2.04
N ALA A 472 9.48 -32.76 3.26
CA ALA A 472 8.82 -33.98 3.71
C ALA A 472 7.53 -34.29 2.93
N CYS A 473 6.76 -33.27 2.53
CA CYS A 473 5.59 -33.43 1.65
C CYS A 473 6.01 -33.84 0.24
N MET A 474 7.09 -33.28 -0.31
CA MET A 474 7.62 -33.66 -1.62
C MET A 474 8.17 -35.11 -1.63
N GLU A 475 8.90 -35.53 -0.57
CA GLU A 475 9.32 -36.91 -0.43
C GLU A 475 8.16 -37.90 -0.32
N LYS A 476 7.11 -37.56 0.44
CA LYS A 476 5.88 -38.37 0.51
C LYS A 476 5.14 -38.39 -0.81
N ALA A 477 5.10 -37.27 -1.56
CA ALA A 477 4.50 -37.22 -2.90
C ALA A 477 5.30 -38.05 -3.92
N ALA A 478 6.64 -38.07 -3.83
CA ALA A 478 7.50 -38.88 -4.66
C ALA A 478 7.37 -40.40 -4.36
N GLN A 479 6.98 -40.74 -3.12
CA GLN A 479 6.68 -42.13 -2.71
C GLN A 479 5.22 -42.53 -2.89
N ALA A 480 4.37 -41.63 -3.42
CA ALA A 480 2.97 -41.91 -3.64
C ALA A 480 2.78 -43.00 -4.71
N ASP A 481 1.93 -43.97 -4.40
CA ASP A 481 1.61 -45.12 -5.26
C ASP A 481 1.12 -44.60 -6.65
N GLU A 482 1.81 -45.01 -7.72
CA GLU A 482 1.50 -44.65 -9.10
C GLU A 482 0.00 -44.79 -9.47
N LYS A 483 -0.67 -45.81 -8.88
CA LYS A 483 -2.11 -46.01 -9.03
C LYS A 483 -2.96 -44.87 -8.47
N LYS A 484 -2.53 -44.25 -7.36
CA LYS A 484 -3.24 -43.11 -6.76
C LYS A 484 -3.03 -41.84 -7.58
N VAL A 485 -1.82 -41.63 -8.10
CA VAL A 485 -1.49 -40.51 -8.99
C VAL A 485 -2.31 -40.61 -10.28
N GLN A 486 -2.45 -41.81 -10.84
CA GLN A 486 -3.23 -42.08 -12.05
C GLN A 486 -4.76 -41.87 -11.81
N GLN A 487 -5.29 -42.30 -10.66
CA GLN A 487 -6.68 -42.04 -10.27
C GLN A 487 -6.97 -40.53 -10.05
N PHE A 488 -6.02 -39.77 -9.53
CA PHE A 488 -6.13 -38.32 -9.41
C PHE A 488 -6.10 -37.65 -10.79
N SER A 489 -5.16 -38.04 -11.65
CA SER A 489 -5.08 -37.55 -13.04
C SER A 489 -6.35 -37.82 -13.82
N GLU A 490 -6.92 -39.02 -13.73
CA GLU A 490 -8.19 -39.38 -14.38
C GLU A 490 -9.38 -38.56 -13.84
N ARG A 491 -9.38 -38.19 -12.54
CA ARG A 491 -10.41 -37.29 -11.97
C ARG A 491 -10.30 -35.86 -12.50
N PHE A 492 -9.10 -35.33 -12.65
CA PHE A 492 -8.88 -33.98 -13.21
C PHE A 492 -9.15 -33.87 -14.71
N HIS A 493 -8.99 -34.99 -15.45
CA HIS A 493 -9.24 -35.02 -16.89
C HIS A 493 -10.66 -35.54 -17.26
N ARG A 494 -11.54 -35.77 -16.29
CA ARG A 494 -12.95 -36.05 -16.58
C ARG A 494 -13.61 -34.81 -17.18
N ARG A 495 -13.75 -34.79 -18.51
CA ARG A 495 -14.66 -33.86 -19.18
C ARG A 495 -16.07 -34.09 -18.64
N TYR A 496 -16.71 -33.05 -18.15
CA TYR A 496 -18.13 -33.09 -17.82
C TYR A 496 -18.92 -33.45 -19.10
N ALA A 497 -19.78 -34.44 -18.96
CA ALA A 497 -20.58 -34.99 -20.08
C ALA A 497 -21.81 -34.12 -20.43
N TYR A 498 -21.84 -32.86 -20.00
CA TYR A 498 -22.89 -31.92 -20.35
C TYR A 498 -22.29 -30.75 -21.10
N GLU A 499 -22.50 -30.74 -22.40
CA GLU A 499 -22.43 -29.54 -23.21
C GLU A 499 -23.66 -28.67 -22.84
N ASN A 500 -23.42 -27.43 -22.39
CA ASN A 500 -24.39 -26.35 -22.45
C ASN A 500 -23.87 -25.31 -23.40
#